data_0b97bdc679b35c72376d335fb58b10c1
#
_entry.id   0b97bdc679b35c72376d335fb58b10c1
#
_cell.length_a   1.000
_cell.length_b   1.000
_cell.length_c   1.000
_cell.angle_alpha   90.00
_cell.angle_beta   90.00
_cell.angle_gamma   90.00
#
_symmetry.space_group_name_H-M   'P 1'
#
loop_
_entity.id
_entity.type
_entity.pdbx_description
1 polymer ?
#
loop_
_entity_poly.entity_id
_entity_poly.type
_entity_poly.pdbx_seq_one_letter_code
_entity_poly.pdbx_strand_id
1 'polypeptide(L)'
;MKSHYCGEITSSNLKEKVTICGWIHRRRDHGGVIFLDVRDIKGICQAVVNPDNKESFELAESIRNEFVVQIEGVVRNRLEGTINKNMQTGEIEIEVANINILSKANTPVFPIDEYQEVNEDVRLKNRVLDLRRPEMNERIIKRSKITSLIRNYLDKNEFHEIETPILTKATPEGARDYILPSRVQPGSFYALPQSPQLFKQLLMIGGLDKYYQIARCFRDEDLRADRQPEFTQIDIEASFINQEEIMKLSEKIIKDVIKEFCGEKLDKFEVIDWHDAMEEYGCDKPDLRIPLKLKEISDLVINEEFKVFSDPAKKEGSRVVALKVPNGNTMSRGQIDDYTKFVSKLGAKGLAYIKINDVKDLENGIQSPILKFLNKKTIQNIFKTLEV
;
A
#
# COMPACT_ATOMS: atom_id res chain seq x y z
N MET A 1 -36.54 3.36 1.61
CA MET A 1 -36.02 3.40 0.26
C MET A 1 -35.41 2.06 -0.13
N LYS A 2 -34.52 1.47 0.65
CA LYS A 2 -34.02 0.08 0.50
C LYS A 2 -34.18 -0.69 1.80
N SER A 3 -34.43 -2.01 1.69
CA SER A 3 -34.48 -2.92 2.85
C SER A 3 -33.13 -3.60 3.09
N HIS A 4 -32.44 -3.94 2.01
CA HIS A 4 -31.17 -4.68 2.03
C HIS A 4 -30.12 -4.04 1.13
N TYR A 5 -28.85 -4.29 1.44
CA TYR A 5 -27.74 -4.08 0.52
C TYR A 5 -27.60 -5.26 -0.44
N CYS A 6 -27.14 -4.97 -1.68
CA CYS A 6 -27.02 -5.99 -2.73
C CYS A 6 -26.12 -7.17 -2.30
N GLY A 7 -24.95 -6.86 -1.73
CA GLY A 7 -23.99 -7.89 -1.33
C GLY A 7 -24.31 -8.61 -0.02
N GLU A 8 -25.34 -8.20 0.71
CA GLU A 8 -25.72 -8.81 2.01
C GLU A 8 -26.86 -9.83 1.88
N ILE A 9 -27.49 -9.94 0.69
CA ILE A 9 -28.55 -10.92 0.45
C ILE A 9 -27.94 -12.31 0.29
N THR A 10 -28.46 -13.26 1.05
CA THR A 10 -27.99 -14.64 1.07
C THR A 10 -29.17 -15.63 0.96
N SER A 11 -28.87 -16.92 0.97
CA SER A 11 -29.89 -17.98 1.01
C SER A 11 -30.79 -17.93 2.27
N SER A 12 -30.39 -17.21 3.32
CA SER A 12 -31.26 -16.98 4.49
C SER A 12 -32.45 -16.07 4.19
N ASN A 13 -32.37 -15.27 3.13
CA ASN A 13 -33.44 -14.35 2.71
C ASN A 13 -34.39 -14.99 1.65
N LEU A 14 -34.31 -16.29 1.40
CA LEU A 14 -35.18 -16.96 0.43
C LEU A 14 -36.64 -16.73 0.74
N LYS A 15 -37.43 -16.41 -0.34
CA LYS A 15 -38.86 -16.05 -0.29
C LYS A 15 -39.18 -14.71 0.39
N GLU A 16 -38.17 -13.98 0.85
CA GLU A 16 -38.35 -12.65 1.40
C GLU A 16 -38.58 -11.63 0.30
N LYS A 17 -39.47 -10.66 0.55
CA LYS A 17 -39.64 -9.48 -0.28
C LYS A 17 -38.57 -8.47 0.09
N VAL A 18 -37.75 -8.11 -0.89
CA VAL A 18 -36.63 -7.17 -0.69
C VAL A 18 -36.76 -5.96 -1.61
N THR A 19 -36.26 -4.84 -1.16
CA THR A 19 -36.03 -3.64 -1.95
C THR A 19 -34.56 -3.30 -1.95
N ILE A 20 -33.94 -3.32 -3.12
CA ILE A 20 -32.53 -2.92 -3.31
C ILE A 20 -32.45 -1.62 -4.10
N CYS A 21 -31.40 -0.83 -3.84
CA CYS A 21 -31.05 0.36 -4.63
C CYS A 21 -29.58 0.31 -4.98
N GLY A 22 -29.24 0.57 -6.22
CA GLY A 22 -27.85 0.52 -6.67
C GLY A 22 -27.67 0.99 -8.11
N TRP A 23 -26.47 0.81 -8.58
CA TRP A 23 -26.09 1.06 -9.97
C TRP A 23 -26.15 -0.22 -10.78
N ILE A 24 -26.64 -0.14 -12.03
CA ILE A 24 -26.59 -1.26 -12.97
C ILE A 24 -25.14 -1.49 -13.39
N HIS A 25 -24.57 -2.58 -12.90
CA HIS A 25 -23.22 -3.00 -13.26
C HIS A 25 -23.19 -3.63 -14.65
N ARG A 26 -24.14 -4.52 -14.93
CA ARG A 26 -24.29 -5.19 -16.23
C ARG A 26 -25.76 -5.52 -16.51
N ARG A 27 -26.16 -5.31 -17.76
CA ARG A 27 -27.44 -5.82 -18.31
C ARG A 27 -27.14 -6.92 -19.32
N ARG A 28 -27.85 -8.02 -19.23
CA ARG A 28 -27.80 -9.14 -20.17
C ARG A 28 -29.22 -9.49 -20.59
N ASP A 29 -29.39 -9.79 -21.85
CA ASP A 29 -30.62 -10.34 -22.42
C ASP A 29 -30.31 -11.75 -22.89
N HIS A 30 -31.03 -12.74 -22.38
CA HIS A 30 -30.77 -14.13 -22.70
C HIS A 30 -32.09 -14.91 -22.75
N GLY A 31 -32.46 -15.35 -23.95
CA GLY A 31 -33.66 -16.14 -24.15
C GLY A 31 -34.97 -15.42 -23.81
N GLY A 32 -35.05 -14.09 -23.98
CA GLY A 32 -36.24 -13.30 -23.67
C GLY A 32 -36.41 -12.97 -22.17
N VAL A 33 -35.41 -13.22 -21.36
CA VAL A 33 -35.34 -12.82 -19.94
C VAL A 33 -34.21 -11.82 -19.76
N ILE A 34 -34.45 -10.73 -19.04
CA ILE A 34 -33.43 -9.70 -18.78
C ILE A 34 -32.84 -9.91 -17.40
N PHE A 35 -31.51 -10.00 -17.36
CA PHE A 35 -30.71 -10.09 -16.13
C PHE A 35 -30.06 -8.74 -15.87
N LEU A 36 -30.22 -8.21 -14.66
CA LEU A 36 -29.65 -6.97 -14.19
C LEU A 36 -28.74 -7.27 -13.01
N ASP A 37 -27.42 -7.08 -13.16
CA ASP A 37 -26.49 -7.12 -12.04
C ASP A 37 -26.51 -5.73 -11.40
N VAL A 38 -27.04 -5.63 -10.19
CA VAL A 38 -27.15 -4.37 -9.42
C VAL A 38 -26.06 -4.32 -8.40
N ARG A 39 -25.28 -3.25 -8.42
CA ARG A 39 -24.12 -3.03 -7.54
C ARG A 39 -24.42 -1.94 -6.52
N ASP A 40 -24.02 -2.17 -5.30
CA ASP A 40 -23.89 -1.15 -4.26
C ASP A 40 -22.55 -1.25 -3.52
N ILE A 41 -22.40 -0.55 -2.39
CA ILE A 41 -21.15 -0.54 -1.60
C ILE A 41 -20.78 -1.91 -0.99
N LYS A 42 -21.76 -2.82 -0.86
CA LYS A 42 -21.56 -4.14 -0.24
C LYS A 42 -21.33 -5.26 -1.24
N GLY A 43 -21.63 -5.01 -2.51
CA GLY A 43 -21.41 -6.00 -3.56
C GLY A 43 -22.43 -5.93 -4.67
N ILE A 44 -22.62 -7.05 -5.36
CA ILE A 44 -23.50 -7.17 -6.53
C ILE A 44 -24.54 -8.26 -6.26
N CYS A 45 -25.79 -8.00 -6.67
CA CYS A 45 -26.86 -8.98 -6.69
C CYS A 45 -27.49 -9.04 -8.08
N GLN A 46 -27.82 -10.23 -8.57
CA GLN A 46 -28.54 -10.41 -9.82
C GLN A 46 -30.05 -10.25 -9.59
N ALA A 47 -30.66 -9.43 -10.41
CA ALA A 47 -32.13 -9.33 -10.51
C ALA A 47 -32.59 -9.86 -11.87
N VAL A 48 -33.69 -10.60 -11.88
CA VAL A 48 -34.23 -11.28 -13.06
C VAL A 48 -35.60 -10.69 -13.40
N VAL A 49 -35.72 -10.20 -14.62
CA VAL A 49 -36.96 -9.59 -15.13
C VAL A 49 -37.58 -10.54 -16.15
N ASN A 50 -38.71 -11.12 -15.79
CA ASN A 50 -39.47 -12.03 -16.67
C ASN A 50 -40.37 -11.24 -17.65
N PRO A 51 -40.58 -11.71 -18.89
CA PRO A 51 -41.42 -11.05 -19.89
C PRO A 51 -42.91 -10.98 -19.50
N ASP A 52 -43.36 -11.82 -18.57
CA ASP A 52 -44.70 -11.78 -18.05
C ASP A 52 -45.05 -10.49 -17.30
N ASN A 53 -44.01 -9.85 -16.71
CA ASN A 53 -44.10 -8.53 -16.10
C ASN A 53 -43.78 -7.45 -17.14
N LYS A 54 -44.74 -7.14 -18.02
CA LYS A 54 -44.55 -6.26 -19.18
C LYS A 54 -43.99 -4.89 -18.81
N GLU A 55 -44.51 -4.25 -17.77
CA GLU A 55 -44.11 -2.91 -17.36
C GLU A 55 -42.64 -2.88 -16.93
N SER A 56 -42.23 -3.80 -16.04
CA SER A 56 -40.82 -3.91 -15.60
C SER A 56 -39.91 -4.36 -16.74
N PHE A 57 -40.41 -5.17 -17.67
CA PHE A 57 -39.65 -5.66 -18.80
C PHE A 57 -39.30 -4.53 -19.80
N GLU A 58 -40.30 -3.72 -20.20
CA GLU A 58 -40.10 -2.55 -21.06
C GLU A 58 -39.13 -1.53 -20.44
N LEU A 59 -39.23 -1.30 -19.12
CA LEU A 59 -38.24 -0.47 -18.41
C LEU A 59 -36.84 -1.09 -18.46
N ALA A 60 -36.73 -2.39 -18.22
CA ALA A 60 -35.46 -3.11 -18.23
C ALA A 60 -34.77 -3.10 -19.60
N GLU A 61 -35.49 -3.09 -20.69
CA GLU A 61 -34.96 -2.93 -22.05
C GLU A 61 -34.25 -1.58 -22.24
N SER A 62 -34.79 -0.53 -21.62
CA SER A 62 -34.22 0.83 -21.68
C SER A 62 -33.01 1.04 -20.78
N ILE A 63 -32.78 0.17 -19.80
CA ILE A 63 -31.72 0.30 -18.81
C ILE A 63 -30.34 0.13 -19.48
N ARG A 64 -29.36 0.95 -19.04
CA ARG A 64 -27.95 0.89 -19.43
C ARG A 64 -27.08 0.85 -18.20
N ASN A 65 -25.81 0.52 -18.39
CA ASN A 65 -24.82 0.50 -17.31
C ASN A 65 -24.79 1.84 -16.58
N GLU A 66 -24.58 1.78 -15.28
CA GLU A 66 -24.51 2.90 -14.34
C GLU A 66 -25.84 3.68 -14.16
N PHE A 67 -26.95 3.25 -14.74
CA PHE A 67 -28.25 3.73 -14.31
C PHE A 67 -28.46 3.42 -12.82
N VAL A 68 -29.05 4.34 -12.09
CA VAL A 68 -29.43 4.13 -10.69
C VAL A 68 -30.85 3.62 -10.65
N VAL A 69 -31.03 2.48 -10.01
CA VAL A 69 -32.35 1.82 -9.93
C VAL A 69 -32.74 1.50 -8.51
N GLN A 70 -34.03 1.43 -8.27
CA GLN A 70 -34.66 0.75 -7.17
C GLN A 70 -35.37 -0.47 -7.72
N ILE A 71 -35.13 -1.64 -7.16
CA ILE A 71 -35.75 -2.91 -7.56
C ILE A 71 -36.43 -3.51 -6.35
N GLU A 72 -37.70 -3.85 -6.53
CA GLU A 72 -38.50 -4.60 -5.57
C GLU A 72 -38.75 -6.00 -6.12
N GLY A 73 -38.57 -7.02 -5.31
CA GLY A 73 -38.74 -8.39 -5.75
C GLY A 73 -38.65 -9.41 -4.62
N VAL A 74 -38.64 -10.67 -5.00
CA VAL A 74 -38.59 -11.81 -4.08
C VAL A 74 -37.27 -12.55 -4.32
N VAL A 75 -36.56 -12.84 -3.22
CA VAL A 75 -35.32 -13.63 -3.29
C VAL A 75 -35.63 -15.09 -3.58
N ARG A 76 -34.96 -15.65 -4.59
CA ARG A 76 -35.07 -17.06 -4.96
C ARG A 76 -33.68 -17.67 -5.25
N ASN A 77 -33.58 -18.99 -5.25
CA ASN A 77 -32.38 -19.66 -5.73
C ASN A 77 -32.25 -19.46 -7.25
N ARG A 78 -31.03 -19.35 -7.72
CA ARG A 78 -30.72 -19.47 -9.14
C ARG A 78 -31.08 -20.89 -9.63
N LEU A 79 -31.38 -20.98 -10.91
CA LEU A 79 -31.63 -22.27 -11.54
C LEU A 79 -30.35 -23.13 -11.48
N GLU A 80 -30.55 -24.43 -11.39
CA GLU A 80 -29.48 -25.42 -11.40
C GLU A 80 -28.58 -25.22 -12.64
N GLY A 81 -27.26 -25.15 -12.46
CA GLY A 81 -26.33 -24.86 -13.56
C GLY A 81 -26.05 -23.36 -13.82
N THR A 82 -26.80 -22.42 -13.19
CA THR A 82 -26.56 -20.96 -13.33
C THR A 82 -25.92 -20.31 -12.12
N ILE A 83 -25.52 -21.10 -11.13
CA ILE A 83 -24.83 -20.63 -9.92
C ILE A 83 -23.48 -20.02 -10.30
N ASN A 84 -23.21 -18.80 -9.87
CA ASN A 84 -21.96 -18.10 -10.13
C ASN A 84 -21.06 -18.12 -8.88
N LYS A 85 -20.10 -19.03 -8.83
CA LYS A 85 -19.15 -19.19 -7.71
C LYS A 85 -18.23 -17.99 -7.50
N ASN A 86 -18.10 -17.11 -8.49
CA ASN A 86 -17.26 -15.91 -8.42
C ASN A 86 -18.01 -14.68 -7.87
N MET A 87 -19.26 -14.84 -7.47
CA MET A 87 -20.09 -13.78 -6.90
C MET A 87 -20.54 -14.20 -5.50
N GLN A 88 -20.40 -13.34 -4.51
CA GLN A 88 -20.78 -13.62 -3.13
C GLN A 88 -22.27 -14.01 -3.02
N THR A 89 -23.13 -13.39 -3.82
CA THR A 89 -24.58 -13.66 -3.90
C THR A 89 -24.94 -14.64 -5.02
N GLY A 90 -23.97 -15.40 -5.51
CA GLY A 90 -24.10 -16.18 -6.75
C GLY A 90 -25.03 -17.39 -6.70
N GLU A 91 -25.52 -17.78 -5.52
CA GLU A 91 -26.50 -18.86 -5.32
C GLU A 91 -27.93 -18.36 -5.45
N ILE A 92 -28.15 -17.06 -5.26
CA ILE A 92 -29.49 -16.45 -5.24
C ILE A 92 -29.63 -15.40 -6.35
N GLU A 93 -30.88 -15.03 -6.62
CA GLU A 93 -31.25 -13.92 -7.47
C GLU A 93 -32.57 -13.33 -6.96
N ILE A 94 -32.89 -12.10 -7.40
CA ILE A 94 -34.11 -11.41 -7.07
C ILE A 94 -35.06 -11.54 -8.28
N GLU A 95 -36.18 -12.20 -8.13
CA GLU A 95 -37.28 -12.16 -9.10
C GLU A 95 -37.98 -10.81 -8.96
N VAL A 96 -37.91 -10.02 -10.04
CA VAL A 96 -38.33 -8.63 -10.02
C VAL A 96 -39.87 -8.52 -10.08
N ALA A 97 -40.42 -7.81 -9.10
CA ALA A 97 -41.82 -7.39 -9.10
C ALA A 97 -42.00 -5.98 -9.66
N ASN A 98 -41.09 -5.05 -9.32
CA ASN A 98 -41.16 -3.66 -9.78
C ASN A 98 -39.74 -3.07 -9.95
N ILE A 99 -39.61 -2.19 -10.96
CA ILE A 99 -38.40 -1.40 -11.23
C ILE A 99 -38.73 0.07 -11.25
N ASN A 100 -37.94 0.87 -10.55
CA ASN A 100 -37.98 2.32 -10.65
C ASN A 100 -36.58 2.85 -11.05
N ILE A 101 -36.49 3.57 -12.16
CA ILE A 101 -35.26 4.23 -12.59
C ILE A 101 -35.16 5.56 -11.82
N LEU A 102 -34.26 5.61 -10.84
CA LEU A 102 -34.05 6.79 -10.02
C LEU A 102 -33.21 7.85 -10.75
N SER A 103 -32.25 7.42 -11.58
CA SER A 103 -31.44 8.31 -12.39
C SER A 103 -30.87 7.58 -13.60
N LYS A 104 -30.88 8.24 -14.75
CA LYS A 104 -30.20 7.77 -15.95
C LYS A 104 -28.76 8.25 -15.96
N ALA A 105 -27.86 7.50 -16.60
CA ALA A 105 -26.46 7.85 -16.77
C ALA A 105 -26.08 7.83 -18.26
N ASN A 106 -25.12 8.65 -18.63
CA ASN A 106 -24.42 8.50 -19.90
C ASN A 106 -23.49 7.27 -19.84
N THR A 107 -23.11 6.76 -20.99
CA THR A 107 -22.16 5.65 -21.08
C THR A 107 -20.84 6.04 -20.39
N PRO A 108 -20.38 5.24 -19.40
CA PRO A 108 -19.11 5.51 -18.74
C PRO A 108 -17.93 5.51 -19.71
N VAL A 109 -16.92 6.34 -19.44
CA VAL A 109 -15.68 6.44 -20.24
C VAL A 109 -14.86 5.16 -20.15
N PHE A 110 -15.00 4.42 -19.04
CA PHE A 110 -14.40 3.11 -18.83
C PHE A 110 -15.33 2.24 -17.95
N PRO A 111 -15.21 0.92 -18.01
CA PRO A 111 -15.98 0.01 -17.16
C PRO A 111 -15.64 0.18 -15.68
N ILE A 112 -16.67 0.05 -14.84
CA ILE A 112 -16.50 0.06 -13.37
C ILE A 112 -16.28 -1.38 -12.90
N ASP A 113 -15.20 -1.98 -13.30
CA ASP A 113 -14.77 -3.30 -12.86
C ASP A 113 -13.27 -3.32 -12.60
N GLU A 114 -12.78 -4.37 -11.94
CA GLU A 114 -11.36 -4.56 -11.59
C GLU A 114 -10.57 -5.28 -12.68
N TYR A 115 -11.23 -5.74 -13.74
CA TYR A 115 -10.60 -6.60 -14.75
C TYR A 115 -9.89 -5.83 -15.86
N GLN A 116 -10.13 -4.53 -15.98
CA GLN A 116 -9.53 -3.69 -17.02
C GLN A 116 -8.54 -2.70 -16.42
N GLU A 117 -7.32 -2.74 -16.92
CA GLU A 117 -6.35 -1.69 -16.66
C GLU A 117 -6.77 -0.41 -17.39
N VAL A 118 -6.96 0.65 -16.63
CA VAL A 118 -7.28 1.98 -17.15
C VAL A 118 -6.12 2.91 -16.84
N ASN A 119 -5.65 3.64 -17.85
CA ASN A 119 -4.57 4.60 -17.69
C ASN A 119 -4.89 5.62 -16.59
N GLU A 120 -3.89 5.96 -15.78
CA GLU A 120 -4.04 6.82 -14.61
C GLU A 120 -4.57 8.22 -14.98
N ASP A 121 -4.11 8.81 -16.07
CA ASP A 121 -4.59 10.11 -16.55
C ASP A 121 -6.10 10.11 -16.85
N VAL A 122 -6.61 9.02 -17.43
CA VAL A 122 -8.04 8.86 -17.71
C VAL A 122 -8.83 8.71 -16.42
N ARG A 123 -8.32 7.96 -15.46
CA ARG A 123 -8.90 7.77 -14.13
C ARG A 123 -8.97 9.09 -13.35
N LEU A 124 -7.89 9.87 -13.35
CA LEU A 124 -7.81 11.16 -12.68
C LEU A 124 -8.77 12.18 -13.29
N LYS A 125 -8.89 12.23 -14.63
CA LYS A 125 -9.86 13.10 -15.32
C LYS A 125 -11.31 12.72 -15.03
N ASN A 126 -11.58 11.46 -14.75
CA ASN A 126 -12.91 10.93 -14.46
C ASN A 126 -13.01 10.37 -13.03
N ARG A 127 -12.49 11.13 -12.07
CA ARG A 127 -12.29 10.66 -10.70
C ARG A 127 -13.55 10.14 -10.02
N VAL A 128 -14.71 10.71 -10.31
CA VAL A 128 -16.02 10.25 -9.76
C VAL A 128 -16.33 8.81 -10.19
N LEU A 129 -16.02 8.45 -11.44
CA LEU A 129 -16.18 7.07 -11.93
C LEU A 129 -15.11 6.15 -11.32
N ASP A 130 -13.86 6.62 -11.24
CA ASP A 130 -12.77 5.86 -10.65
C ASP A 130 -13.05 5.51 -9.18
N LEU A 131 -13.67 6.41 -8.42
CA LEU A 131 -14.08 6.16 -7.03
C LEU A 131 -15.16 5.07 -6.87
N ARG A 132 -15.89 4.71 -7.95
CA ARG A 132 -16.83 3.60 -7.94
C ARG A 132 -16.17 2.24 -8.14
N ARG A 133 -14.93 2.21 -8.62
CA ARG A 133 -14.18 0.97 -8.79
C ARG A 133 -13.93 0.31 -7.43
N PRO A 134 -14.08 -1.03 -7.34
CA PRO A 134 -13.98 -1.75 -6.07
C PRO A 134 -12.69 -1.45 -5.32
N GLU A 135 -11.54 -1.49 -6.01
CA GLU A 135 -10.23 -1.27 -5.41
C GLU A 135 -10.04 0.17 -4.87
N MET A 136 -10.65 1.17 -5.51
CA MET A 136 -10.56 2.56 -5.05
C MET A 136 -11.50 2.81 -3.86
N ASN A 137 -12.70 2.25 -3.93
CA ASN A 137 -13.66 2.33 -2.84
C ASN A 137 -13.11 1.63 -1.58
N GLU A 138 -12.54 0.43 -1.74
CA GLU A 138 -11.91 -0.32 -0.67
C GLU A 138 -10.79 0.46 0.01
N ARG A 139 -9.91 1.13 -0.77
CA ARG A 139 -8.82 1.96 -0.21
C ARG A 139 -9.34 3.09 0.67
N ILE A 140 -10.40 3.77 0.25
CA ILE A 140 -11.00 4.85 1.04
C ILE A 140 -11.62 4.31 2.33
N ILE A 141 -12.34 3.20 2.24
CA ILE A 141 -12.95 2.55 3.41
C ILE A 141 -11.85 2.05 4.36
N LYS A 142 -10.80 1.40 3.85
CA LYS A 142 -9.65 0.96 4.65
C LYS A 142 -8.99 2.13 5.38
N ARG A 143 -8.76 3.26 4.69
CA ARG A 143 -8.22 4.46 5.33
C ARG A 143 -9.09 4.92 6.51
N SER A 144 -10.41 4.98 6.34
CA SER A 144 -11.33 5.35 7.42
C SER A 144 -11.26 4.38 8.60
N LYS A 145 -11.23 3.08 8.32
CA LYS A 145 -11.13 2.05 9.37
C LYS A 145 -9.79 2.09 10.11
N ILE A 146 -8.67 2.31 9.40
CA ILE A 146 -7.34 2.47 10.00
C ILE A 146 -7.35 3.65 10.97
N THR A 147 -7.89 4.80 10.55
CA THR A 147 -8.01 5.97 11.41
C THR A 147 -8.83 5.67 12.67
N SER A 148 -9.97 4.98 12.53
CA SER A 148 -10.82 4.60 13.66
C SER A 148 -10.13 3.62 14.61
N LEU A 149 -9.36 2.66 14.08
CA LEU A 149 -8.59 1.72 14.90
C LEU A 149 -7.54 2.46 15.75
N ILE A 150 -6.80 3.38 15.12
CA ILE A 150 -5.76 4.15 15.80
C ILE A 150 -6.38 5.06 16.87
N ARG A 151 -7.49 5.77 16.58
CA ARG A 151 -8.23 6.55 17.59
C ARG A 151 -8.61 5.70 18.78
N ASN A 152 -9.27 4.57 18.54
CA ASN A 152 -9.70 3.67 19.60
C ASN A 152 -8.53 3.15 20.46
N TYR A 153 -7.37 2.95 19.84
CA TYR A 153 -6.18 2.53 20.59
C TYR A 153 -5.63 3.67 21.45
N LEU A 154 -5.51 4.87 20.90
CA LEU A 154 -4.98 6.04 21.61
C LEU A 154 -5.94 6.47 22.76
N ASP A 155 -7.25 6.50 22.51
CA ASP A 155 -8.27 6.80 23.53
C ASP A 155 -8.20 5.81 24.71
N LYS A 156 -8.04 4.50 24.42
CA LYS A 156 -7.88 3.48 25.47
C LYS A 156 -6.59 3.62 26.27
N ASN A 157 -5.59 4.31 25.74
CA ASN A 157 -4.34 4.61 26.42
C ASN A 157 -4.32 6.04 27.00
N GLU A 158 -5.51 6.64 27.15
CA GLU A 158 -5.73 7.94 27.78
C GLU A 158 -5.11 9.14 27.02
N PHE A 159 -4.88 8.98 25.72
CA PHE A 159 -4.56 10.12 24.86
C PHE A 159 -5.83 10.86 24.49
N HIS A 160 -5.75 12.19 24.42
CA HIS A 160 -6.87 13.06 24.06
C HIS A 160 -6.70 13.61 22.65
N GLU A 161 -7.71 13.45 21.78
CA GLU A 161 -7.72 14.06 20.46
C GLU A 161 -8.05 15.54 20.59
N ILE A 162 -7.07 16.40 20.26
CA ILE A 162 -7.22 17.86 20.30
C ILE A 162 -7.03 18.42 18.92
N GLU A 163 -8.06 19.10 18.40
CA GLU A 163 -8.00 19.81 17.14
C GLU A 163 -7.28 21.16 17.32
N THR A 164 -6.29 21.43 16.47
CA THR A 164 -5.49 22.66 16.50
C THR A 164 -5.79 23.56 15.31
N PRO A 165 -5.57 24.89 15.39
CA PRO A 165 -5.80 25.80 14.28
C PRO A 165 -4.97 25.45 13.03
N ILE A 166 -5.61 25.55 11.85
CA ILE A 166 -4.96 25.43 10.54
C ILE A 166 -4.50 26.79 10.02
N LEU A 167 -5.26 27.85 10.29
CA LEU A 167 -4.81 29.23 9.97
C LEU A 167 -3.93 29.74 11.11
N THR A 168 -2.63 29.72 10.90
CA THR A 168 -1.64 30.10 11.91
C THR A 168 -0.59 31.04 11.31
N LYS A 169 0.42 31.39 12.06
CA LYS A 169 1.61 32.07 11.57
C LYS A 169 2.66 31.08 11.10
N ALA A 170 3.57 31.50 10.24
CA ALA A 170 4.72 30.72 9.81
C ALA A 170 5.54 30.23 11.01
N THR A 171 5.97 28.97 10.96
CA THR A 171 6.83 28.33 11.95
C THR A 171 8.05 27.70 11.26
N PRO A 172 9.25 27.82 11.83
CA PRO A 172 10.47 27.29 11.21
C PRO A 172 10.57 25.78 11.46
N GLU A 173 9.95 24.96 10.61
CA GLU A 173 9.95 23.49 10.75
C GLU A 173 10.72 22.73 9.66
N GLY A 174 11.49 23.43 8.85
CA GLY A 174 12.37 22.78 7.85
C GLY A 174 11.85 22.74 6.42
N ALA A 175 10.53 22.69 6.19
CA ALA A 175 9.92 22.87 4.88
C ALA A 175 9.55 24.34 4.64
N ARG A 176 9.13 24.68 3.41
CA ARG A 176 8.51 25.97 3.12
C ARG A 176 7.03 25.93 3.47
N ASP A 177 6.54 27.04 4.04
CA ASP A 177 5.13 27.16 4.38
C ASP A 177 4.31 27.62 3.17
N TYR A 178 3.09 27.10 3.04
CA TYR A 178 2.06 27.72 2.21
C TYR A 178 1.52 28.96 2.94
N ILE A 179 1.56 30.12 2.30
CA ILE A 179 1.07 31.37 2.87
C ILE A 179 -0.24 31.81 2.20
N LEU A 180 -1.13 32.40 3.00
CA LEU A 180 -2.44 32.89 2.58
C LEU A 180 -2.58 34.34 2.97
N PRO A 181 -2.87 35.27 2.02
CA PRO A 181 -3.04 36.69 2.34
C PRO A 181 -4.27 36.90 3.21
N SER A 182 -4.13 37.78 4.24
CA SER A 182 -5.25 38.19 5.07
C SER A 182 -6.09 39.26 4.34
N ARG A 183 -7.39 39.03 4.21
CA ARG A 183 -8.32 39.99 3.66
C ARG A 183 -8.63 41.13 4.63
N VAL A 184 -8.53 40.85 5.93
CA VAL A 184 -8.91 41.79 7.01
C VAL A 184 -7.73 42.69 7.39
N GLN A 185 -6.52 42.21 7.28
CA GLN A 185 -5.30 42.93 7.63
C GLN A 185 -4.38 43.03 6.40
N PRO A 186 -4.42 44.14 5.64
CA PRO A 186 -3.56 44.32 4.48
C PRO A 186 -2.08 44.19 4.82
N GLY A 187 -1.34 43.47 3.99
CA GLY A 187 0.09 43.21 4.19
C GLY A 187 0.42 42.06 5.18
N SER A 188 -0.58 41.45 5.78
CA SER A 188 -0.42 40.31 6.68
C SER A 188 -0.81 38.99 6.00
N PHE A 189 -0.20 37.88 6.44
CA PHE A 189 -0.41 36.55 5.90
C PHE A 189 -0.65 35.55 7.02
N TYR A 190 -1.48 34.57 6.73
CA TYR A 190 -1.52 33.29 7.47
C TYR A 190 -0.57 32.31 6.80
N ALA A 191 -0.11 31.31 7.56
CA ALA A 191 0.55 30.13 7.06
C ALA A 191 -0.25 28.88 7.36
N LEU A 192 -0.18 27.89 6.47
CA LEU A 192 -0.72 26.56 6.72
C LEU A 192 0.32 25.73 7.49
N PRO A 193 -0.08 24.97 8.52
CA PRO A 193 0.87 24.27 9.40
C PRO A 193 1.56 23.10 8.68
N GLN A 194 2.87 23.01 8.84
CA GLN A 194 3.65 21.84 8.42
C GLN A 194 3.39 20.64 9.34
N SER A 195 3.13 20.91 10.60
CA SER A 195 2.64 20.02 11.65
C SER A 195 2.01 20.87 12.77
N PRO A 196 1.27 20.29 13.73
CA PRO A 196 0.76 21.02 14.89
C PRO A 196 1.82 21.22 15.99
N GLN A 197 3.11 21.24 15.67
CA GLN A 197 4.24 21.21 16.59
C GLN A 197 4.16 22.27 17.70
N LEU A 198 3.90 23.52 17.35
CA LEU A 198 3.79 24.59 18.33
C LEU A 198 2.64 24.36 19.32
N PHE A 199 1.49 23.95 18.80
CA PHE A 199 0.29 23.77 19.61
C PHE A 199 0.40 22.59 20.56
N LYS A 200 0.91 21.47 20.11
CA LYS A 200 1.08 20.29 20.99
C LYS A 200 2.09 20.54 22.11
N GLN A 201 3.16 21.31 21.87
CA GLN A 201 4.07 21.75 22.91
C GLN A 201 3.39 22.67 23.93
N LEU A 202 2.58 23.62 23.45
CA LEU A 202 1.79 24.48 24.34
C LEU A 202 0.79 23.69 25.18
N LEU A 203 0.17 22.64 24.62
CA LEU A 203 -0.72 21.76 25.36
C LEU A 203 0.02 21.00 26.47
N MET A 204 1.22 20.49 26.21
CA MET A 204 2.06 19.85 27.23
C MET A 204 2.44 20.84 28.33
N ILE A 205 2.90 22.05 27.98
CA ILE A 205 3.20 23.12 28.96
C ILE A 205 1.95 23.52 29.74
N GLY A 206 0.78 23.50 29.10
CA GLY A 206 -0.52 23.78 29.71
C GLY A 206 -1.05 22.67 30.62
N GLY A 207 -0.33 21.56 30.75
CA GLY A 207 -0.66 20.46 31.66
C GLY A 207 -1.49 19.33 31.03
N LEU A 208 -1.63 19.29 29.70
CA LEU A 208 -2.20 18.14 29.00
C LEU A 208 -1.10 17.07 28.86
N ASP A 209 -1.31 15.94 29.46
CA ASP A 209 -0.25 14.90 29.60
C ASP A 209 -0.07 14.06 28.35
N LYS A 210 -1.14 13.76 27.64
CA LYS A 210 -1.16 12.89 26.46
C LYS A 210 -2.09 13.47 25.39
N TYR A 211 -1.53 13.79 24.26
CA TYR A 211 -2.20 14.40 23.13
C TYR A 211 -2.05 13.55 21.88
N TYR A 212 -3.08 13.53 21.04
CA TYR A 212 -2.94 13.16 19.64
C TYR A 212 -3.88 13.98 18.74
N GLN A 213 -3.59 13.97 17.44
CA GLN A 213 -4.46 14.53 16.42
C GLN A 213 -4.26 13.77 15.09
N ILE A 214 -5.35 13.54 14.38
CA ILE A 214 -5.30 13.15 12.96
C ILE A 214 -5.19 14.46 12.16
N ALA A 215 -3.97 14.98 12.08
CA ALA A 215 -3.69 16.34 11.64
C ALA A 215 -3.57 16.44 10.12
N ARG A 216 -4.16 17.50 9.55
CA ARG A 216 -3.89 17.91 8.18
C ARG A 216 -2.65 18.80 8.17
N CYS A 217 -1.65 18.39 7.36
CA CYS A 217 -0.35 19.06 7.27
C CYS A 217 -0.05 19.48 5.83
N PHE A 218 0.73 20.55 5.68
CA PHE A 218 1.02 21.18 4.40
C PHE A 218 2.51 21.50 4.30
N ARG A 219 3.16 21.15 3.19
CA ARG A 219 4.57 21.43 2.94
C ARG A 219 4.78 21.79 1.48
N ASP A 220 5.34 22.96 1.22
CA ASP A 220 5.70 23.43 -0.12
C ASP A 220 7.10 22.92 -0.48
N GLU A 221 7.17 21.65 -0.82
CA GLU A 221 8.40 20.93 -1.19
C GLU A 221 8.26 20.27 -2.55
N ASP A 222 9.40 19.85 -3.12
CA ASP A 222 9.42 19.07 -4.35
C ASP A 222 8.68 17.74 -4.18
N LEU A 223 7.78 17.45 -5.10
CA LEU A 223 6.98 16.22 -5.10
C LEU A 223 7.87 15.01 -5.38
N ARG A 224 7.59 13.92 -4.68
CA ARG A 224 8.17 12.60 -4.92
C ARG A 224 7.05 11.57 -4.98
N ALA A 225 7.37 10.34 -5.35
CA ALA A 225 6.38 9.27 -5.49
C ALA A 225 5.52 9.06 -4.22
N ASP A 226 6.09 9.31 -3.05
CA ASP A 226 5.49 9.12 -1.72
C ASP A 226 5.21 10.43 -0.96
N ARG A 227 5.44 11.61 -1.58
CA ARG A 227 5.25 12.91 -0.94
C ARG A 227 4.21 13.74 -1.66
N GLN A 228 3.25 14.22 -0.89
CA GLN A 228 2.21 15.13 -1.33
C GLN A 228 2.32 16.48 -0.58
N PRO A 229 1.94 17.60 -1.21
CA PRO A 229 2.00 18.92 -0.57
C PRO A 229 1.01 19.05 0.59
N GLU A 230 -0.06 18.27 0.55
CA GLU A 230 -1.07 18.16 1.60
C GLU A 230 -1.22 16.69 1.98
N PHE A 231 -1.05 16.37 3.26
CA PHE A 231 -1.08 15.00 3.77
C PHE A 231 -1.63 14.94 5.20
N THR A 232 -1.88 13.74 5.68
CA THR A 232 -2.39 13.52 7.04
C THR A 232 -1.32 12.87 7.89
N GLN A 233 -1.09 13.42 9.09
CA GLN A 233 -0.26 12.82 10.12
C GLN A 233 -1.15 12.24 11.23
N ILE A 234 -0.66 11.16 11.85
CA ILE A 234 -1.05 10.79 13.19
C ILE A 234 -0.02 11.44 14.08
N ASP A 235 -0.38 12.59 14.62
CA ASP A 235 0.50 13.39 15.45
C ASP A 235 0.26 13.04 16.92
N ILE A 236 1.32 12.75 17.67
CA ILE A 236 1.26 12.27 19.05
C ILE A 236 2.28 13.04 19.87
N GLU A 237 1.88 13.46 21.06
CA GLU A 237 2.78 14.05 22.06
C GLU A 237 2.43 13.53 23.46
N ALA A 238 3.43 13.23 24.27
CA ALA A 238 3.21 12.80 25.63
C ALA A 238 4.31 13.31 26.56
N SER A 239 3.89 13.68 27.78
CA SER A 239 4.80 14.09 28.85
C SER A 239 5.27 12.90 29.65
N PHE A 240 6.42 13.03 30.33
CA PHE A 240 6.95 12.08 31.31
C PHE A 240 7.15 10.66 30.79
N ILE A 241 7.39 10.47 29.49
CA ILE A 241 7.71 9.19 28.86
C ILE A 241 9.14 9.20 28.30
N ASN A 242 9.73 8.03 28.18
CA ASN A 242 11.03 7.83 27.59
C ASN A 242 10.93 7.29 26.15
N GLN A 243 12.10 7.15 25.50
CA GLN A 243 12.19 6.65 24.13
C GLN A 243 11.56 5.27 23.95
N GLU A 244 11.78 4.37 24.92
CA GLU A 244 11.29 2.99 24.82
C GLU A 244 9.75 2.92 24.88
N GLU A 245 9.13 3.80 25.65
CA GLU A 245 7.68 3.86 25.79
C GLU A 245 7.01 4.34 24.49
N ILE A 246 7.54 5.39 23.86
CA ILE A 246 7.01 5.87 22.57
C ILE A 246 7.25 4.85 21.44
N MET A 247 8.37 4.14 21.45
CA MET A 247 8.64 3.06 20.50
C MET A 247 7.64 1.91 20.69
N LYS A 248 7.36 1.47 21.91
CA LYS A 248 6.36 0.43 22.21
C LYS A 248 4.94 0.84 21.78
N LEU A 249 4.56 2.10 22.03
CA LEU A 249 3.28 2.65 21.57
C LEU A 249 3.15 2.55 20.04
N SER A 250 4.15 3.04 19.34
CA SER A 250 4.19 3.06 17.86
C SER A 250 4.20 1.65 17.28
N GLU A 251 5.02 0.76 17.83
CA GLU A 251 5.10 -0.65 17.44
C GLU A 251 3.73 -1.35 17.58
N LYS A 252 3.03 -1.10 18.67
CA LYS A 252 1.71 -1.69 18.90
C LYS A 252 0.67 -1.19 17.91
N ILE A 253 0.65 0.10 17.61
CA ILE A 253 -0.23 0.68 16.58
C ILE A 253 0.01 0.00 15.23
N ILE A 254 1.27 -0.09 14.80
CA ILE A 254 1.62 -0.69 13.51
C ILE A 254 1.23 -2.17 13.45
N LYS A 255 1.51 -2.93 14.52
CA LYS A 255 1.14 -4.35 14.61
C LYS A 255 -0.37 -4.57 14.48
N ASP A 256 -1.17 -3.74 15.16
CA ASP A 256 -2.63 -3.84 15.10
C ASP A 256 -3.17 -3.49 13.72
N VAL A 257 -2.62 -2.47 13.07
CA VAL A 257 -3.00 -2.08 11.70
C VAL A 257 -2.65 -3.20 10.71
N ILE A 258 -1.43 -3.73 10.74
CA ILE A 258 -1.02 -4.81 9.83
C ILE A 258 -1.84 -6.07 10.06
N LYS A 259 -2.07 -6.45 11.31
CA LYS A 259 -2.91 -7.60 11.65
C LYS A 259 -4.33 -7.47 11.11
N GLU A 260 -4.97 -6.31 11.30
CA GLU A 260 -6.37 -6.09 10.89
C GLU A 260 -6.54 -6.00 9.38
N PHE A 261 -5.61 -5.35 8.67
CA PHE A 261 -5.78 -5.01 7.25
C PHE A 261 -4.96 -5.85 6.27
N CYS A 262 -3.91 -6.52 6.74
CA CYS A 262 -3.10 -7.44 5.93
C CYS A 262 -3.25 -8.89 6.37
N GLY A 263 -3.86 -9.17 7.54
CA GLY A 263 -4.00 -10.52 8.09
C GLY A 263 -2.69 -11.10 8.63
N GLU A 264 -1.63 -10.31 8.70
CA GLU A 264 -0.31 -10.76 9.11
C GLU A 264 -0.05 -10.42 10.58
N LYS A 265 0.50 -11.36 11.32
CA LYS A 265 0.96 -11.16 12.69
C LYS A 265 2.43 -10.85 12.68
N LEU A 266 2.78 -9.58 12.96
CA LEU A 266 4.18 -9.20 13.12
C LEU A 266 4.70 -9.59 14.51
N ASP A 267 5.91 -10.15 14.52
CA ASP A 267 6.67 -10.40 15.74
C ASP A 267 7.30 -9.11 16.30
N LYS A 268 8.31 -9.22 17.14
CA LYS A 268 9.08 -8.07 17.63
C LYS A 268 9.79 -7.38 16.46
N PHE A 269 9.74 -6.06 16.41
CA PHE A 269 10.54 -5.30 15.44
C PHE A 269 12.03 -5.41 15.80
N GLU A 270 12.85 -5.68 14.80
CA GLU A 270 14.29 -5.63 14.95
C GLU A 270 14.77 -4.21 15.21
N VAL A 271 15.71 -4.08 16.13
CA VAL A 271 16.42 -2.83 16.38
C VAL A 271 17.83 -3.01 15.84
N ILE A 272 18.18 -2.24 14.82
CA ILE A 272 19.50 -2.28 14.17
C ILE A 272 20.19 -0.97 14.49
N ASP A 273 21.44 -1.04 14.95
CA ASP A 273 22.27 0.15 15.13
C ASP A 273 22.50 0.83 13.76
N TRP A 274 22.58 2.15 13.76
CA TRP A 274 22.79 2.91 12.52
C TRP A 274 24.08 2.49 11.79
N HIS A 275 25.16 2.26 12.55
CA HIS A 275 26.43 1.84 11.98
C HIS A 275 26.30 0.47 11.31
N ASP A 276 25.67 -0.49 12.00
CA ASP A 276 25.44 -1.83 11.46
C ASP A 276 24.53 -1.79 10.21
N ALA A 277 23.49 -0.94 10.21
CA ALA A 277 22.63 -0.76 9.04
C ALA A 277 23.41 -0.22 7.83
N MET A 278 24.27 0.75 8.03
CA MET A 278 25.13 1.31 6.98
C MET A 278 26.19 0.32 6.51
N GLU A 279 26.78 -0.45 7.43
CA GLU A 279 27.81 -1.45 7.11
C GLU A 279 27.22 -2.65 6.35
N GLU A 280 26.09 -3.19 6.81
CA GLU A 280 25.51 -4.41 6.26
C GLU A 280 24.61 -4.16 5.02
N TYR A 281 24.00 -2.97 4.90
CA TYR A 281 23.02 -2.69 3.83
C TYR A 281 23.34 -1.43 3.02
N GLY A 282 24.25 -0.58 3.48
CA GLY A 282 24.56 0.71 2.86
C GLY A 282 23.41 1.73 2.96
N CYS A 283 22.50 1.54 3.91
CA CYS A 283 21.27 2.34 4.05
C CYS A 283 20.81 2.32 5.51
N ASP A 284 20.36 3.47 6.03
CA ASP A 284 19.83 3.63 7.38
C ASP A 284 18.39 3.09 7.58
N LYS A 285 17.76 2.62 6.50
CA LYS A 285 16.40 2.04 6.50
C LYS A 285 16.32 0.84 5.55
N PRO A 286 17.02 -0.26 5.87
CA PRO A 286 17.08 -1.42 5.00
C PRO A 286 15.70 -2.11 4.88
N ASP A 287 15.39 -2.64 3.68
CA ASP A 287 14.26 -3.53 3.48
C ASP A 287 14.65 -4.95 3.90
N LEU A 288 14.26 -5.35 5.11
CA LEU A 288 14.61 -6.66 5.68
C LEU A 288 13.93 -7.85 4.98
N ARG A 289 12.98 -7.60 4.06
CA ARG A 289 12.44 -8.66 3.17
C ARG A 289 13.47 -9.13 2.15
N ILE A 290 14.52 -8.32 1.94
CA ILE A 290 15.66 -8.64 1.06
C ILE A 290 16.81 -9.09 1.95
N PRO A 291 17.04 -10.42 2.12
CA PRO A 291 18.02 -10.94 3.07
C PRO A 291 19.45 -10.91 2.49
N LEU A 292 19.83 -9.80 1.87
CA LEU A 292 21.15 -9.61 1.27
C LEU A 292 21.97 -8.67 2.14
N LYS A 293 23.00 -9.20 2.80
CA LYS A 293 23.91 -8.42 3.67
C LYS A 293 25.29 -8.32 3.04
N LEU A 294 25.84 -7.12 3.04
CA LEU A 294 27.25 -6.90 2.76
C LEU A 294 28.10 -7.43 3.93
N LYS A 295 29.13 -8.18 3.62
CA LYS A 295 30.10 -8.66 4.62
C LYS A 295 31.48 -8.15 4.27
N GLU A 296 32.14 -7.53 5.24
CA GLU A 296 33.51 -7.05 5.04
C GLU A 296 34.47 -8.24 4.94
N ILE A 297 35.34 -8.17 3.94
CA ILE A 297 36.40 -9.16 3.69
C ILE A 297 37.77 -8.53 3.52
N SER A 298 37.96 -7.27 3.92
CA SER A 298 39.22 -6.53 3.77
C SER A 298 40.42 -7.30 4.37
N ASP A 299 40.29 -7.80 5.60
CA ASP A 299 41.34 -8.55 6.27
C ASP A 299 41.70 -9.86 5.57
N LEU A 300 40.77 -10.45 4.84
CA LEU A 300 41.00 -11.70 4.11
C LEU A 300 41.80 -11.47 2.83
N VAL A 301 41.69 -10.30 2.22
CA VAL A 301 42.28 -9.99 0.89
C VAL A 301 43.44 -8.99 0.96
N ILE A 302 43.78 -8.46 2.12
CA ILE A 302 44.82 -7.43 2.31
C ILE A 302 46.18 -7.86 1.82
N ASN A 303 46.51 -9.15 1.91
CA ASN A 303 47.79 -9.73 1.54
C ASN A 303 47.78 -10.44 0.18
N GLU A 304 46.66 -10.37 -0.54
CA GLU A 304 46.55 -10.99 -1.89
C GLU A 304 47.32 -10.16 -2.94
N GLU A 305 47.86 -10.85 -3.95
CA GLU A 305 48.55 -10.19 -5.06
C GLU A 305 47.60 -9.33 -5.93
N PHE A 306 46.29 -9.58 -5.84
CA PHE A 306 45.28 -8.87 -6.61
C PHE A 306 45.05 -7.46 -6.08
N LYS A 307 45.77 -6.50 -6.65
CA LYS A 307 45.77 -5.08 -6.24
C LYS A 307 44.38 -4.44 -6.21
N VAL A 308 43.45 -4.92 -7.01
CA VAL A 308 42.08 -4.42 -6.99
C VAL A 308 41.41 -4.61 -5.65
N PHE A 309 41.82 -5.62 -4.87
CA PHE A 309 41.32 -5.88 -3.52
C PHE A 309 42.32 -5.44 -2.44
N SER A 310 43.60 -5.76 -2.62
CA SER A 310 44.59 -5.49 -1.56
C SER A 310 44.90 -3.99 -1.41
N ASP A 311 44.82 -3.17 -2.46
CA ASP A 311 45.04 -1.72 -2.34
C ASP A 311 43.93 -1.02 -1.56
N PRO A 312 42.62 -1.24 -1.87
CA PRO A 312 41.55 -0.71 -1.02
C PRO A 312 41.55 -1.25 0.40
N ALA A 313 41.90 -2.53 0.60
CA ALA A 313 41.96 -3.12 1.92
C ALA A 313 43.04 -2.50 2.84
N LYS A 314 44.11 -1.91 2.25
CA LYS A 314 45.18 -1.20 2.97
C LYS A 314 44.91 0.27 3.18
N LYS A 315 43.98 0.83 2.47
CA LYS A 315 43.71 2.27 2.46
C LYS A 315 42.74 2.63 3.59
N GLU A 316 43.12 3.54 4.46
CA GLU A 316 42.29 4.06 5.53
C GLU A 316 40.98 4.65 4.95
N GLY A 317 39.83 4.35 5.55
CA GLY A 317 38.51 4.77 5.11
C GLY A 317 37.97 4.03 3.86
N SER A 318 38.69 3.00 3.40
CA SER A 318 38.23 2.11 2.33
C SER A 318 38.00 0.71 2.87
N ARG A 319 37.12 -0.05 2.20
CA ARG A 319 36.86 -1.46 2.54
C ARG A 319 36.59 -2.31 1.30
N VAL A 320 36.76 -3.60 1.43
CA VAL A 320 36.36 -4.59 0.43
C VAL A 320 35.21 -5.40 1.03
N VAL A 321 34.07 -5.43 0.34
CA VAL A 321 32.87 -6.13 0.79
C VAL A 321 32.46 -7.20 -0.19
N ALA A 322 31.84 -8.26 0.30
CA ALA A 322 31.25 -9.31 -0.50
C ALA A 322 29.75 -9.45 -0.18
N LEU A 323 28.96 -9.81 -1.17
CA LEU A 323 27.53 -10.05 -1.07
C LEU A 323 27.22 -11.48 -1.53
N LYS A 324 26.60 -12.28 -0.66
CA LYS A 324 26.07 -13.60 -1.04
C LYS A 324 24.72 -13.45 -1.73
N VAL A 325 24.62 -13.96 -2.95
CA VAL A 325 23.37 -13.98 -3.71
C VAL A 325 22.85 -15.42 -3.77
N PRO A 326 21.78 -15.77 -3.02
CA PRO A 326 21.19 -17.11 -3.07
C PRO A 326 20.80 -17.50 -4.49
N ASN A 327 21.10 -18.72 -4.92
CA ASN A 327 20.87 -19.23 -6.27
C ASN A 327 21.52 -18.41 -7.40
N GLY A 328 22.51 -17.57 -7.08
CA GLY A 328 23.22 -16.72 -8.05
C GLY A 328 24.00 -17.50 -9.12
N ASN A 329 24.29 -18.77 -8.88
CA ASN A 329 24.90 -19.66 -9.88
C ASN A 329 24.04 -19.85 -11.13
N THR A 330 22.71 -19.63 -11.06
CA THR A 330 21.79 -19.70 -12.20
C THR A 330 21.82 -18.45 -13.09
N MET A 331 22.43 -17.36 -12.63
CA MET A 331 22.54 -16.11 -13.41
C MET A 331 23.33 -16.33 -14.70
N SER A 332 22.82 -15.84 -15.80
CA SER A 332 23.53 -15.82 -17.06
C SER A 332 24.68 -14.80 -17.04
N ARG A 333 25.65 -14.96 -17.93
CA ARG A 333 26.74 -13.99 -18.08
C ARG A 333 26.21 -12.59 -18.45
N GLY A 334 25.20 -12.51 -19.32
CA GLY A 334 24.57 -11.24 -19.70
C GLY A 334 23.98 -10.49 -18.51
N GLN A 335 23.30 -11.18 -17.58
CA GLN A 335 22.79 -10.58 -16.36
C GLN A 335 23.90 -10.02 -15.45
N ILE A 336 25.02 -10.75 -15.32
CA ILE A 336 26.17 -10.29 -14.54
C ILE A 336 26.82 -9.06 -15.20
N ASP A 337 26.92 -9.06 -16.53
CA ASP A 337 27.44 -7.92 -17.29
C ASP A 337 26.54 -6.68 -17.15
N ASP A 338 25.21 -6.87 -17.07
CA ASP A 338 24.27 -5.78 -16.84
C ASP A 338 24.38 -5.22 -15.40
N TYR A 339 24.56 -6.07 -14.38
CA TYR A 339 24.90 -5.60 -13.02
C TYR A 339 26.24 -4.86 -13.00
N THR A 340 27.23 -5.32 -13.74
CA THR A 340 28.52 -4.61 -13.86
C THR A 340 28.35 -3.22 -14.45
N LYS A 341 27.54 -3.08 -15.51
CA LYS A 341 27.18 -1.77 -16.09
C LYS A 341 26.42 -0.89 -15.09
N PHE A 342 25.51 -1.50 -14.33
CA PHE A 342 24.73 -0.79 -13.32
C PHE A 342 25.63 -0.19 -12.24
N VAL A 343 26.48 -0.99 -11.61
CA VAL A 343 27.38 -0.49 -10.55
C VAL A 343 28.41 0.51 -11.10
N SER A 344 28.80 0.38 -12.36
CA SER A 344 29.73 1.33 -13.01
C SER A 344 29.11 2.73 -13.14
N LYS A 345 27.80 2.84 -13.36
CA LYS A 345 27.08 4.13 -13.34
C LYS A 345 27.10 4.80 -11.96
N LEU A 346 27.26 4.02 -10.92
CA LEU A 346 27.36 4.47 -9.53
C LEU A 346 28.81 4.71 -9.08
N GLY A 347 29.78 4.63 -9.99
CA GLY A 347 31.20 4.92 -9.73
C GLY A 347 32.08 3.71 -9.44
N ALA A 348 31.55 2.48 -9.40
CA ALA A 348 32.35 1.28 -9.24
C ALA A 348 33.15 0.98 -10.53
N LYS A 349 34.42 0.61 -10.39
CA LYS A 349 35.30 0.28 -11.55
C LYS A 349 34.99 -1.08 -12.17
N GLY A 350 34.22 -1.92 -11.48
CA GLY A 350 33.83 -3.25 -11.93
C GLY A 350 33.08 -4.02 -10.83
N LEU A 351 32.58 -5.18 -11.19
CA LEU A 351 31.93 -6.13 -10.28
C LEU A 351 32.65 -7.48 -10.38
N ALA A 352 33.38 -7.84 -9.34
CA ALA A 352 33.95 -9.16 -9.25
C ALA A 352 32.90 -10.16 -8.75
N TYR A 353 32.92 -11.38 -9.26
CA TYR A 353 31.96 -12.42 -8.86
C TYR A 353 32.62 -13.80 -8.82
N ILE A 354 32.05 -14.67 -8.02
CA ILE A 354 32.36 -16.11 -7.98
C ILE A 354 31.02 -16.86 -8.08
N LYS A 355 30.84 -17.65 -9.13
CA LYS A 355 29.73 -18.60 -9.24
C LYS A 355 30.10 -19.90 -8.52
N ILE A 356 29.23 -20.37 -7.64
CA ILE A 356 29.47 -21.52 -6.79
C ILE A 356 28.41 -22.56 -7.11
N ASN A 357 28.83 -23.68 -7.74
CA ASN A 357 27.99 -24.83 -8.03
C ASN A 357 28.18 -25.94 -7.01
N ASP A 358 29.41 -26.11 -6.51
CA ASP A 358 29.76 -27.01 -5.42
C ASP A 358 30.83 -26.38 -4.53
N VAL A 359 30.47 -26.13 -3.26
CA VAL A 359 31.38 -25.53 -2.26
C VAL A 359 32.53 -26.46 -1.90
N LYS A 360 32.36 -27.78 -2.02
CA LYS A 360 33.36 -28.76 -1.62
C LYS A 360 34.44 -28.95 -2.68
N ASP A 361 34.14 -28.69 -3.94
CA ASP A 361 35.09 -28.79 -5.05
C ASP A 361 35.53 -27.36 -5.49
N LEU A 362 36.60 -26.87 -4.88
CA LEU A 362 37.15 -25.56 -5.23
C LEU A 362 37.86 -25.51 -6.59
N GLU A 363 38.07 -26.65 -7.25
CA GLU A 363 38.74 -26.70 -8.56
C GLU A 363 37.74 -26.68 -9.71
N ASN A 364 36.65 -27.46 -9.61
CA ASN A 364 35.66 -27.57 -10.68
C ASN A 364 34.29 -27.03 -10.30
N GLY A 365 34.00 -26.92 -8.99
CA GLY A 365 32.71 -26.49 -8.46
C GLY A 365 32.52 -24.97 -8.42
N ILE A 366 33.53 -24.17 -8.73
CA ILE A 366 33.46 -22.70 -8.72
C ILE A 366 33.98 -22.12 -10.04
N GLN A 367 33.39 -21.01 -10.45
CA GLN A 367 33.76 -20.33 -11.71
C GLN A 367 33.87 -18.82 -11.48
N SER A 368 35.02 -18.24 -11.83
CA SER A 368 35.21 -16.79 -11.80
C SER A 368 36.50 -16.38 -12.52
N PRO A 369 36.52 -15.19 -13.15
CA PRO A 369 37.72 -14.60 -13.71
C PRO A 369 38.81 -14.27 -12.67
N ILE A 370 38.42 -14.08 -11.40
CA ILE A 370 39.34 -13.64 -10.33
C ILE A 370 39.99 -14.79 -9.57
N LEU A 371 39.61 -16.04 -9.77
CA LEU A 371 40.13 -17.20 -9.03
C LEU A 371 41.64 -17.35 -9.14
N LYS A 372 42.23 -17.00 -10.30
CA LYS A 372 43.68 -17.07 -10.53
C LYS A 372 44.48 -16.06 -9.72
N PHE A 373 43.86 -15.08 -9.08
CA PHE A 373 44.46 -14.03 -8.31
C PHE A 373 44.27 -14.18 -6.79
N LEU A 374 43.48 -15.18 -6.37
CA LEU A 374 43.18 -15.46 -4.97
C LEU A 374 43.71 -16.84 -4.59
N ASN A 375 44.33 -16.93 -3.41
CA ASN A 375 44.77 -18.25 -2.94
C ASN A 375 43.57 -19.09 -2.42
N LYS A 376 43.71 -20.42 -2.42
CA LYS A 376 42.64 -21.33 -2.00
C LYS A 376 42.15 -21.08 -0.57
N LYS A 377 43.07 -20.71 0.34
CA LYS A 377 42.73 -20.45 1.75
C LYS A 377 41.90 -19.19 1.90
N THR A 378 42.18 -18.12 1.13
CA THR A 378 41.40 -16.89 1.11
C THR A 378 40.00 -17.16 0.56
N ILE A 379 39.85 -17.93 -0.50
CA ILE A 379 38.53 -18.30 -1.05
C ILE A 379 37.71 -19.07 0.01
N GLN A 380 38.32 -20.06 0.71
CA GLN A 380 37.63 -20.78 1.78
C GLN A 380 37.20 -19.87 2.93
N ASN A 381 38.07 -18.93 3.34
CA ASN A 381 37.73 -17.98 4.37
C ASN A 381 36.60 -17.04 3.95
N ILE A 382 36.60 -16.56 2.71
CA ILE A 382 35.49 -15.76 2.15
C ILE A 382 34.17 -16.55 2.20
N PHE A 383 34.18 -17.81 1.77
CA PHE A 383 32.99 -18.67 1.81
C PHE A 383 32.49 -18.89 3.25
N LYS A 384 33.39 -19.10 4.19
CA LYS A 384 33.05 -19.21 5.61
C LYS A 384 32.42 -17.93 6.16
N THR A 385 32.99 -16.74 5.83
CA THR A 385 32.47 -15.44 6.27
C THR A 385 31.09 -15.17 5.69
N LEU A 386 30.83 -15.63 4.47
CA LEU A 386 29.54 -15.48 3.79
C LEU A 386 28.57 -16.61 4.10
N GLU A 387 28.95 -17.60 4.90
CA GLU A 387 28.12 -18.77 5.24
C GLU A 387 27.60 -19.50 3.98
N VAL A 388 28.51 -19.70 3.04
CA VAL A 388 28.19 -20.38 1.76
C VAL A 388 28.35 -21.88 1.91
#